data_0a399f08b1cf0322d46a17551ab613a0
#
_entry.id   0a399f08b1cf0322d46a17551ab613a0
#
_cell.length_a   1.000
_cell.length_b   1.000
_cell.length_c   1.000
_cell.angle_alpha   90.00
_cell.angle_beta   90.00
_cell.angle_gamma   90.00
#
_symmetry.space_group_name_H-M   'P 1'
#
loop_
_entity.id
_entity.type
_entity.pdbx_description
1 polymer ?
#
loop_
_entity_poly.entity_id
_entity_poly.type
_entity_poly.pdbx_seq_one_letter_code
_entity_poly.pdbx_strand_id
1 'polypeptide(L)'
;MNRIVKNASLLLGRDLTYVETGFIEIGKNGIITRAGAGNYNSKTLNDKITCSSDGNLTVLDSEGLLVMPGFINAHTHIGDSIGKDVLVESGGLNTRIHPIYGAKKVILQKSVSDHLRILMRASIISMIKKGIVAFSDFREGGCEGVELLKQAMSELPIKCIVLGRAEYYFDLTKDLRIAKKGDLRLPPKALGQASDILKVAGGLGISGANENTDSSLQQYRQLLDGVNKKTRIKTGNREYSKKNRKLLLAIHAAESKESVEFSKSMTGRTEIARIMQHLKPDVIVHMTNATDEDISLVARNRTGVVICPRANGILGAGIPRVAHMLENGCTIAIGTDNVMLNSPDIFREMDYIWKASRAIENYFISARDILKMSTSNAAQILGLNSGCIEIGRSADLIFIDKKNLDLYPIHNPYASIIHRANPDSIKGIMIEGKLADGAGL
;
A
#
# COMPACT_ATOMS: atom_id res chain seq x y z
N MET A 1 15.82 -23.69 -3.79
CA MET A 1 16.70 -23.53 -4.95
C MET A 1 17.30 -22.15 -4.88
N ASN A 2 18.62 -22.01 -4.97
CA ASN A 2 19.26 -20.69 -5.06
C ASN A 2 19.08 -20.15 -6.47
N ARG A 3 18.95 -18.81 -6.60
CA ARG A 3 18.80 -18.15 -7.90
C ARG A 3 19.83 -17.05 -8.07
N ILE A 4 20.27 -16.84 -9.29
CA ILE A 4 21.14 -15.74 -9.67
C ILE A 4 20.49 -15.00 -10.84
N VAL A 5 20.24 -13.72 -10.69
CA VAL A 5 19.94 -12.77 -11.77
C VAL A 5 21.26 -12.12 -12.16
N LYS A 6 21.65 -12.17 -13.43
CA LYS A 6 22.90 -11.56 -13.92
C LYS A 6 22.68 -10.77 -15.19
N ASN A 7 23.67 -9.94 -15.55
CA ASN A 7 23.69 -9.10 -16.76
C ASN A 7 22.51 -8.12 -16.88
N ALA A 8 21.81 -7.83 -15.77
CA ALA A 8 20.68 -6.92 -15.76
C ALA A 8 21.10 -5.48 -15.49
N SER A 9 20.38 -4.50 -16.04
CA SER A 9 20.35 -3.18 -15.43
C SER A 9 19.52 -3.26 -14.14
N LEU A 10 19.95 -2.57 -13.06
CA LEU A 10 19.30 -2.68 -11.76
C LEU A 10 18.95 -1.31 -11.17
N LEU A 11 17.87 -1.25 -10.38
CA LEU A 11 17.61 -0.17 -9.43
C LEU A 11 17.93 -0.68 -8.01
N LEU A 12 19.16 -0.38 -7.54
CA LEU A 12 19.70 -0.90 -6.27
C LEU A 12 19.34 -0.02 -5.07
N GLY A 13 19.17 -0.67 -3.94
CA GLY A 13 19.02 -0.01 -2.65
C GLY A 13 17.68 0.68 -2.47
N ARG A 14 17.53 1.34 -1.33
CA ARG A 14 16.33 2.13 -1.02
C ARG A 14 16.19 3.36 -1.91
N ASP A 15 17.33 3.90 -2.36
CA ASP A 15 17.38 5.06 -3.21
C ASP A 15 17.23 4.74 -4.69
N LEU A 16 17.02 3.46 -5.03
CA LEU A 16 16.83 3.01 -6.40
C LEU A 16 17.97 3.46 -7.31
N THR A 17 19.23 3.33 -6.86
CA THR A 17 20.41 3.74 -7.64
C THR A 17 20.51 2.89 -8.91
N TYR A 18 20.50 3.56 -10.08
CA TYR A 18 20.62 2.87 -11.35
C TYR A 18 22.04 2.38 -11.59
N VAL A 19 22.16 1.13 -12.00
CA VAL A 19 23.39 0.52 -12.51
C VAL A 19 23.11 -0.15 -13.85
N GLU A 20 23.98 0.06 -14.83
CA GLU A 20 23.78 -0.46 -16.20
C GLU A 20 23.91 -1.98 -16.26
N THR A 21 24.84 -2.54 -15.49
CA THR A 21 25.06 -3.98 -15.41
C THR A 21 25.23 -4.37 -13.96
N GLY A 22 24.49 -5.38 -13.51
CA GLY A 22 24.54 -5.86 -12.14
C GLY A 22 24.04 -7.28 -11.98
N PHE A 23 24.06 -7.74 -10.73
CA PHE A 23 23.62 -9.09 -10.37
C PHE A 23 22.90 -9.10 -9.03
N ILE A 24 22.06 -10.14 -8.82
CA ILE A 24 21.36 -10.42 -7.57
C ILE A 24 21.49 -11.91 -7.28
N GLU A 25 21.96 -12.28 -6.08
CA GLU A 25 21.89 -13.64 -5.56
C GLU A 25 20.76 -13.78 -4.59
N ILE A 26 19.98 -14.84 -4.73
CA ILE A 26 18.78 -15.10 -3.93
C ILE A 26 18.90 -16.50 -3.32
N GLY A 27 18.83 -16.54 -2.00
CA GLY A 27 18.84 -17.79 -1.24
C GLY A 27 17.58 -18.64 -1.41
N LYS A 28 17.63 -19.89 -0.96
CA LYS A 28 16.50 -20.86 -1.01
C LYS A 28 15.21 -20.32 -0.35
N ASN A 29 15.35 -19.42 0.62
CA ASN A 29 14.24 -18.79 1.34
C ASN A 29 13.67 -17.54 0.64
N GLY A 30 14.14 -17.22 -0.57
CA GLY A 30 13.69 -16.04 -1.32
C GLY A 30 14.29 -14.71 -0.85
N ILE A 31 15.30 -14.74 0.01
CA ILE A 31 15.97 -13.53 0.52
C ILE A 31 17.21 -13.24 -0.33
N ILE A 32 17.44 -11.97 -0.63
CA ILE A 32 18.62 -11.48 -1.33
C ILE A 32 19.84 -11.66 -0.43
N THR A 33 20.82 -12.42 -0.89
CA THR A 33 22.08 -12.69 -0.16
C THR A 33 23.24 -11.82 -0.64
N ARG A 34 23.22 -11.44 -1.92
CA ARG A 34 24.15 -10.48 -2.53
C ARG A 34 23.47 -9.71 -3.65
N ALA A 35 23.83 -8.47 -3.84
CA ALA A 35 23.46 -7.67 -5.01
C ALA A 35 24.53 -6.59 -5.23
N GLY A 36 24.77 -6.22 -6.48
CA GLY A 36 25.77 -5.21 -6.77
C GLY A 36 25.89 -4.88 -8.26
N ALA A 37 26.68 -3.84 -8.52
CA ALA A 37 27.05 -3.43 -9.87
C ALA A 37 28.18 -4.32 -10.43
N GLY A 38 28.25 -4.44 -11.76
CA GLY A 38 29.25 -5.20 -12.49
C GLY A 38 28.81 -6.62 -12.84
N ASN A 39 29.70 -7.33 -13.53
CA ASN A 39 29.45 -8.70 -13.95
C ASN A 39 29.47 -9.66 -12.77
N TYR A 40 28.58 -10.64 -12.81
CA TYR A 40 28.60 -11.71 -11.84
C TYR A 40 29.90 -12.55 -12.00
N ASN A 41 30.72 -12.60 -10.95
CA ASN A 41 31.93 -13.41 -10.92
C ASN A 41 31.80 -14.55 -9.91
N SER A 42 31.76 -15.78 -10.38
CA SER A 42 31.67 -16.98 -9.55
C SER A 42 32.95 -17.26 -8.74
N LYS A 43 34.11 -16.67 -9.11
CA LYS A 43 35.40 -16.90 -8.42
C LYS A 43 35.49 -16.24 -7.03
N THR A 44 34.63 -15.31 -6.68
CA THR A 44 34.53 -14.77 -5.31
C THR A 44 33.77 -15.67 -4.34
N LEU A 45 33.41 -16.87 -4.76
CA LEU A 45 32.69 -17.90 -3.99
C LEU A 45 33.59 -18.73 -3.07
N ASN A 46 34.89 -18.42 -2.91
CA ASN A 46 35.83 -19.26 -2.15
C ASN A 46 35.70 -19.19 -0.62
N ASP A 47 34.72 -18.48 -0.07
CA ASP A 47 34.43 -18.55 1.37
C ASP A 47 32.98 -18.95 1.63
N LYS A 48 32.79 -20.28 1.81
CA LYS A 48 31.63 -20.91 2.48
C LYS A 48 30.29 -21.12 1.77
N ILE A 49 30.21 -21.06 0.45
CA ILE A 49 29.16 -21.82 -0.23
C ILE A 49 29.82 -23.01 -0.91
N THR A 50 29.98 -24.11 -0.16
CA THR A 50 30.21 -25.40 -0.78
C THR A 50 29.12 -25.58 -1.84
N CYS A 51 29.56 -25.72 -3.12
CA CYS A 51 28.74 -26.35 -4.13
C CYS A 51 28.28 -27.68 -3.53
N SER A 52 27.10 -27.69 -2.89
CA SER A 52 26.45 -28.96 -2.60
C SER A 52 26.20 -29.59 -3.95
N SER A 53 26.70 -30.80 -4.12
CA SER A 53 26.55 -31.66 -5.28
C SER A 53 25.10 -31.96 -5.70
N ASP A 54 24.13 -31.32 -5.05
CA ASP A 54 22.71 -31.35 -5.38
C ASP A 54 22.38 -30.19 -6.30
N GLY A 55 22.35 -30.47 -7.60
CA GLY A 55 22.15 -29.60 -8.76
C GLY A 55 20.96 -28.64 -8.78
N ASN A 56 20.91 -27.67 -7.89
CA ASN A 56 19.74 -26.80 -7.74
C ASN A 56 20.10 -25.29 -7.72
N LEU A 57 20.88 -24.83 -8.70
CA LEU A 57 21.10 -23.39 -8.96
C LEU A 57 20.39 -23.00 -10.26
N THR A 58 19.48 -22.02 -10.21
CA THR A 58 18.88 -21.42 -11.41
C THR A 58 19.57 -20.09 -11.71
N VAL A 59 20.09 -19.95 -12.91
CA VAL A 59 20.67 -18.70 -13.41
C VAL A 59 19.71 -18.06 -14.40
N LEU A 60 19.31 -16.82 -14.13
CA LEU A 60 18.49 -15.98 -14.99
C LEU A 60 19.39 -14.96 -15.66
N ASP A 61 19.73 -15.17 -16.93
CA ASP A 61 20.40 -14.16 -17.74
C ASP A 61 19.38 -13.11 -18.13
N SER A 62 19.58 -11.90 -17.66
CA SER A 62 18.64 -10.81 -17.79
C SER A 62 19.20 -9.65 -18.63
N GLU A 63 20.07 -9.98 -19.61
CA GLU A 63 20.56 -9.02 -20.59
C GLU A 63 19.39 -8.34 -21.33
N GLY A 64 19.44 -7.03 -21.46
CA GLY A 64 18.37 -6.23 -22.07
C GLY A 64 17.18 -5.96 -21.16
N LEU A 65 17.20 -6.46 -19.91
CA LEU A 65 16.16 -6.18 -18.92
C LEU A 65 16.63 -5.16 -17.89
N LEU A 66 15.69 -4.35 -17.40
CA LEU A 66 15.83 -3.56 -16.19
C LEU A 66 15.10 -4.27 -15.05
N VAL A 67 15.84 -4.65 -14.01
CA VAL A 67 15.28 -5.31 -12.82
C VAL A 67 15.17 -4.32 -11.69
N MET A 68 14.00 -4.22 -11.10
CA MET A 68 13.67 -3.30 -10.03
C MET A 68 12.80 -3.96 -8.96
N PRO A 69 12.65 -3.34 -7.77
CA PRO A 69 11.67 -3.81 -6.79
C PRO A 69 10.27 -3.82 -7.39
N GLY A 70 9.48 -4.86 -7.07
CA GLY A 70 8.08 -4.93 -7.43
C GLY A 70 7.26 -3.83 -6.74
N PHE A 71 6.16 -3.44 -7.36
CA PHE A 71 5.29 -2.41 -6.83
C PHE A 71 4.54 -2.88 -5.58
N ILE A 72 4.31 -1.93 -4.68
CA ILE A 72 3.51 -2.11 -3.47
C ILE A 72 2.33 -1.15 -3.55
N ASN A 73 1.12 -1.68 -3.61
CA ASN A 73 -0.10 -0.90 -3.56
C ASN A 73 -0.47 -0.65 -2.09
N ALA A 74 -0.20 0.56 -1.60
CA ALA A 74 -0.25 0.83 -0.18
C ALA A 74 -1.66 0.98 0.40
N HIS A 75 -2.70 1.05 -0.44
CA HIS A 75 -4.09 1.14 0.00
C HIS A 75 -5.07 0.67 -1.09
N THR A 76 -5.96 -0.24 -0.72
CA THR A 76 -7.07 -0.71 -1.56
C THR A 76 -8.32 -0.98 -0.73
N HIS A 77 -9.46 -1.06 -1.44
CA HIS A 77 -10.71 -1.67 -1.01
C HIS A 77 -11.12 -2.77 -2.00
N ILE A 78 -10.36 -3.86 -2.02
CA ILE A 78 -10.53 -4.90 -3.05
C ILE A 78 -11.90 -5.61 -2.98
N GLY A 79 -12.59 -5.54 -1.84
CA GLY A 79 -13.92 -6.12 -1.69
C GLY A 79 -14.99 -5.52 -2.56
N ASP A 80 -14.81 -4.28 -2.98
CA ASP A 80 -15.76 -3.60 -3.86
C ASP A 80 -15.54 -3.90 -5.36
N SER A 81 -14.67 -4.87 -5.67
CA SER A 81 -14.44 -5.33 -7.05
C SER A 81 -15.69 -5.77 -7.79
N ILE A 82 -16.76 -6.10 -7.07
CA ILE A 82 -18.07 -6.44 -7.65
C ILE A 82 -18.81 -5.21 -8.18
N GLY A 83 -18.49 -4.02 -7.68
CA GLY A 83 -19.15 -2.77 -8.04
C GLY A 83 -18.42 -1.97 -9.11
N LYS A 84 -17.56 -2.57 -9.93
CA LYS A 84 -16.81 -1.86 -10.97
C LYS A 84 -17.72 -1.00 -11.84
N ASP A 85 -17.35 0.29 -11.92
CA ASP A 85 -18.01 1.33 -12.71
C ASP A 85 -19.48 1.63 -12.33
N VAL A 86 -19.98 1.06 -11.21
CA VAL A 86 -21.29 1.41 -10.69
C VAL A 86 -21.27 2.84 -10.15
N LEU A 87 -22.19 3.68 -10.61
CA LEU A 87 -22.32 5.11 -10.28
C LEU A 87 -21.07 5.95 -10.57
N VAL A 88 -20.23 5.54 -11.51
CA VAL A 88 -19.00 6.30 -11.85
C VAL A 88 -19.30 7.66 -12.43
N GLU A 89 -20.41 7.79 -13.18
CA GLU A 89 -20.85 9.03 -13.82
C GLU A 89 -21.83 9.86 -12.97
N SER A 90 -22.21 9.38 -11.77
CA SER A 90 -23.24 10.02 -10.96
C SER A 90 -22.91 10.06 -9.47
N GLY A 91 -23.31 11.13 -8.81
CA GLY A 91 -23.13 11.33 -7.37
C GLY A 91 -21.70 11.69 -6.95
N GLY A 92 -21.57 12.43 -5.87
CA GLY A 92 -20.30 12.78 -5.23
C GLY A 92 -19.77 11.66 -4.32
N LEU A 93 -18.66 11.92 -3.64
CA LEU A 93 -17.97 11.02 -2.73
C LEU A 93 -18.94 10.35 -1.73
N ASN A 94 -19.74 11.12 -1.01
CA ASN A 94 -20.65 10.60 0.01
C ASN A 94 -21.69 9.64 -0.56
N THR A 95 -22.24 9.92 -1.75
CA THR A 95 -23.23 9.04 -2.38
C THR A 95 -22.62 7.69 -2.76
N ARG A 96 -21.36 7.66 -3.11
CA ARG A 96 -20.67 6.46 -3.61
C ARG A 96 -20.09 5.62 -2.47
N ILE A 97 -19.28 6.21 -1.60
CA ILE A 97 -18.39 5.46 -0.70
C ILE A 97 -18.65 5.70 0.80
N HIS A 98 -19.56 6.59 1.19
CA HIS A 98 -19.81 6.86 2.61
C HIS A 98 -20.14 5.56 3.38
N PRO A 99 -19.51 5.30 4.55
CA PRO A 99 -19.59 4.00 5.22
C PRO A 99 -20.97 3.68 5.81
N ILE A 100 -21.84 4.69 5.99
CA ILE A 100 -23.17 4.50 6.58
C ILE A 100 -24.25 4.36 5.49
N TYR A 101 -24.25 5.19 4.45
CA TYR A 101 -25.32 5.27 3.45
C TYR A 101 -24.84 5.31 1.99
N GLY A 102 -23.55 5.15 1.74
CA GLY A 102 -23.01 5.10 0.37
C GLY A 102 -23.41 3.83 -0.38
N ALA A 103 -23.49 3.93 -1.72
CA ALA A 103 -23.85 2.83 -2.59
C ALA A 103 -22.96 1.60 -2.42
N LYS A 104 -21.65 1.81 -2.18
CA LYS A 104 -20.68 0.73 -1.88
C LYS A 104 -21.19 -0.19 -0.77
N LYS A 105 -21.69 0.37 0.34
CA LYS A 105 -22.21 -0.44 1.45
C LYS A 105 -23.38 -1.31 1.02
N VAL A 106 -24.34 -0.75 0.27
CA VAL A 106 -25.52 -1.47 -0.21
C VAL A 106 -25.10 -2.61 -1.15
N ILE A 107 -24.16 -2.35 -2.06
CA ILE A 107 -23.61 -3.35 -2.99
C ILE A 107 -23.00 -4.51 -2.19
N LEU A 108 -22.11 -4.21 -1.25
CA LEU A 108 -21.42 -5.24 -0.46
C LEU A 108 -22.40 -6.07 0.37
N GLN A 109 -23.41 -5.44 1.00
CA GLN A 109 -24.40 -6.13 1.84
C GLN A 109 -25.35 -7.04 1.04
N LYS A 110 -25.63 -6.68 -0.23
CA LYS A 110 -26.51 -7.48 -1.11
C LYS A 110 -25.76 -8.54 -1.90
N SER A 111 -24.45 -8.54 -1.88
CA SER A 111 -23.63 -9.45 -2.68
C SER A 111 -23.42 -10.79 -1.99
N VAL A 112 -23.43 -11.86 -2.77
CA VAL A 112 -23.14 -13.22 -2.31
C VAL A 112 -21.65 -13.36 -2.06
N SER A 113 -21.25 -13.98 -0.95
CA SER A 113 -19.85 -14.13 -0.53
C SER A 113 -18.96 -14.78 -1.59
N ASP A 114 -19.47 -15.79 -2.31
CA ASP A 114 -18.69 -16.44 -3.39
C ASP A 114 -18.41 -15.50 -4.56
N HIS A 115 -19.36 -14.65 -4.94
CA HIS A 115 -19.12 -13.63 -5.97
C HIS A 115 -18.08 -12.61 -5.52
N LEU A 116 -18.16 -12.14 -4.28
CA LEU A 116 -17.14 -11.26 -3.70
C LEU A 116 -15.76 -11.92 -3.74
N ARG A 117 -15.65 -13.18 -3.31
CA ARG A 117 -14.40 -13.94 -3.30
C ARG A 117 -13.79 -14.09 -4.71
N ILE A 118 -14.61 -14.47 -5.70
CA ILE A 118 -14.16 -14.67 -7.09
C ILE A 118 -13.65 -13.34 -7.68
N LEU A 119 -14.39 -12.24 -7.47
CA LEU A 119 -14.01 -10.94 -8.05
C LEU A 119 -12.83 -10.30 -7.31
N MET A 120 -12.70 -10.47 -6.00
CA MET A 120 -11.46 -10.13 -5.28
C MET A 120 -10.26 -10.90 -5.85
N ARG A 121 -10.38 -12.22 -6.04
CA ARG A 121 -9.32 -13.04 -6.63
C ARG A 121 -8.93 -12.56 -8.03
N ALA A 122 -9.90 -12.26 -8.88
CA ALA A 122 -9.64 -11.72 -10.22
C ALA A 122 -8.87 -10.38 -10.18
N SER A 123 -9.23 -9.49 -9.25
CA SER A 123 -8.53 -8.22 -9.06
C SER A 123 -7.11 -8.40 -8.52
N ILE A 124 -6.88 -9.39 -7.65
CA ILE A 124 -5.53 -9.76 -7.17
C ILE A 124 -4.67 -10.28 -8.33
N ILE A 125 -5.20 -11.16 -9.16
CA ILE A 125 -4.49 -11.66 -10.36
C ILE A 125 -4.15 -10.48 -11.29
N SER A 126 -5.08 -9.54 -11.48
CA SER A 126 -4.84 -8.32 -12.25
C SER A 126 -3.71 -7.46 -11.64
N MET A 127 -3.63 -7.36 -10.32
CA MET A 127 -2.52 -6.67 -9.63
C MET A 127 -1.18 -7.35 -9.90
N ILE A 128 -1.11 -8.67 -9.73
CA ILE A 128 0.13 -9.44 -10.00
C ILE A 128 0.60 -9.18 -11.42
N LYS A 129 -0.26 -9.32 -12.43
CA LYS A 129 0.08 -9.09 -13.85
C LYS A 129 0.59 -7.68 -14.14
N LYS A 130 0.31 -6.71 -13.25
CA LYS A 130 0.79 -5.32 -13.33
C LYS A 130 2.02 -5.04 -12.45
N GLY A 131 2.71 -6.08 -12.01
CA GLY A 131 3.94 -5.93 -11.21
C GLY A 131 3.71 -5.59 -9.74
N ILE A 132 2.48 -5.68 -9.22
CA ILE A 132 2.18 -5.47 -7.81
C ILE A 132 2.47 -6.76 -7.05
N VAL A 133 3.47 -6.74 -6.18
CA VAL A 133 3.95 -7.88 -5.39
C VAL A 133 3.39 -7.89 -3.96
N ALA A 134 2.89 -6.76 -3.51
CA ALA A 134 2.26 -6.61 -2.20
C ALA A 134 1.19 -5.52 -2.24
N PHE A 135 0.18 -5.65 -1.36
CA PHE A 135 -0.82 -4.61 -1.19
C PHE A 135 -1.32 -4.53 0.26
N SER A 136 -1.95 -3.41 0.61
CA SER A 136 -2.71 -3.24 1.86
C SER A 136 -4.18 -3.06 1.52
N ASP A 137 -5.07 -3.74 2.24
CA ASP A 137 -6.51 -3.67 2.01
C ASP A 137 -7.27 -3.28 3.27
N PHE A 138 -8.12 -2.26 3.17
CA PHE A 138 -9.08 -1.91 4.19
C PHE A 138 -10.31 -2.79 4.04
N ARG A 139 -10.38 -3.82 4.89
CA ARG A 139 -11.36 -4.89 4.69
C ARG A 139 -12.62 -4.68 5.49
N GLU A 140 -13.73 -4.42 4.80
CA GLU A 140 -15.07 -4.40 5.34
C GLU A 140 -15.53 -5.82 5.71
N GLY A 141 -16.60 -5.95 6.52
CA GLY A 141 -17.21 -7.23 6.93
C GLY A 141 -16.54 -7.86 8.15
N GLY A 142 -15.78 -7.12 8.95
CA GLY A 142 -15.19 -7.63 10.18
C GLY A 142 -14.29 -8.85 9.97
N CYS A 143 -14.37 -9.84 10.88
CA CYS A 143 -13.58 -11.07 10.78
C CYS A 143 -13.95 -11.92 9.56
N GLU A 144 -15.22 -11.95 9.18
CA GLU A 144 -15.71 -12.70 8.01
C GLU A 144 -15.12 -12.11 6.72
N GLY A 145 -15.11 -10.79 6.60
CA GLY A 145 -14.50 -10.10 5.46
C GLY A 145 -12.99 -10.36 5.35
N VAL A 146 -12.27 -10.39 6.49
CA VAL A 146 -10.85 -10.75 6.54
C VAL A 146 -10.62 -12.19 6.05
N GLU A 147 -11.45 -13.12 6.50
CA GLU A 147 -11.33 -14.53 6.10
C GLU A 147 -11.66 -14.73 4.62
N LEU A 148 -12.68 -14.05 4.11
CA LEU A 148 -13.05 -14.08 2.70
C LEU A 148 -11.91 -13.59 1.79
N LEU A 149 -11.20 -12.54 2.20
CA LEU A 149 -10.02 -12.08 1.47
C LEU A 149 -8.87 -13.09 1.51
N LYS A 150 -8.61 -13.73 2.65
CA LYS A 150 -7.60 -14.80 2.74
C LYS A 150 -7.93 -15.96 1.80
N GLN A 151 -9.19 -16.37 1.72
CA GLN A 151 -9.63 -17.39 0.77
C GLN A 151 -9.44 -16.94 -0.68
N ALA A 152 -9.76 -15.69 -1.01
CA ALA A 152 -9.52 -15.14 -2.35
C ALA A 152 -8.04 -15.12 -2.74
N MET A 153 -7.15 -14.98 -1.76
CA MET A 153 -5.68 -14.97 -1.93
C MET A 153 -5.05 -16.36 -1.96
N SER A 154 -5.79 -17.41 -1.58
CA SER A 154 -5.21 -18.76 -1.49
C SER A 154 -4.44 -19.14 -2.76
N GLU A 155 -3.20 -19.64 -2.57
CA GLU A 155 -2.27 -20.06 -3.63
C GLU A 155 -1.75 -18.95 -4.56
N LEU A 156 -2.19 -17.70 -4.38
CA LEU A 156 -1.64 -16.59 -5.16
C LEU A 156 -0.32 -16.08 -4.53
N PRO A 157 0.73 -15.90 -5.35
CA PRO A 157 2.03 -15.46 -4.87
C PRO A 157 2.05 -13.93 -4.67
N ILE A 158 1.27 -13.43 -3.73
CA ILE A 158 1.21 -11.99 -3.41
C ILE A 158 1.14 -11.79 -1.90
N LYS A 159 1.76 -10.72 -1.41
CA LYS A 159 1.71 -10.33 0.00
C LYS A 159 0.54 -9.39 0.25
N CYS A 160 -0.13 -9.54 1.39
CA CYS A 160 -1.20 -8.63 1.79
C CYS A 160 -1.09 -8.23 3.25
N ILE A 161 -1.40 -6.98 3.52
CA ILE A 161 -1.65 -6.45 4.85
C ILE A 161 -3.12 -6.14 4.94
N VAL A 162 -3.86 -7.02 5.58
CA VAL A 162 -5.29 -6.81 5.80
C VAL A 162 -5.48 -5.91 7.01
N LEU A 163 -6.08 -4.75 6.80
CA LEU A 163 -6.51 -3.82 7.85
C LEU A 163 -8.01 -3.97 8.00
N GLY A 164 -8.42 -4.80 8.96
CA GLY A 164 -9.84 -5.11 9.14
C GLY A 164 -10.61 -3.92 9.71
N ARG A 165 -11.85 -3.75 9.30
CA ARG A 165 -12.74 -2.67 9.72
C ARG A 165 -13.76 -3.18 10.72
N ALA A 166 -13.82 -2.54 11.90
CA ALA A 166 -14.95 -2.68 12.81
C ALA A 166 -16.13 -1.87 12.25
N GLU A 167 -17.27 -2.51 12.09
CA GLU A 167 -18.44 -1.90 11.43
C GLU A 167 -19.36 -1.18 12.43
N TYR A 168 -18.80 -0.21 13.12
CA TYR A 168 -19.54 0.69 14.00
C TYR A 168 -19.15 2.13 13.69
N TYR A 169 -20.16 2.95 13.45
CA TYR A 169 -20.01 4.34 13.05
C TYR A 169 -20.92 5.24 13.89
N PHE A 170 -20.40 6.38 14.32
CA PHE A 170 -21.22 7.46 14.84
C PHE A 170 -21.69 8.32 13.67
N ASP A 171 -22.99 8.51 13.53
CA ASP A 171 -23.52 9.44 12.54
C ASP A 171 -23.51 10.87 13.13
N LEU A 172 -22.35 11.50 13.09
CA LEU A 172 -22.17 12.85 13.65
C LEU A 172 -22.97 13.93 12.89
N THR A 173 -23.46 13.61 11.69
CA THR A 173 -24.29 14.54 10.91
C THR A 173 -25.71 14.62 11.46
N LYS A 174 -26.20 13.55 12.07
CA LYS A 174 -27.55 13.48 12.64
C LYS A 174 -27.64 13.94 14.09
N ASP A 175 -26.55 13.84 14.85
CA ASP A 175 -26.55 14.29 16.24
C ASP A 175 -25.37 15.22 16.53
N LEU A 176 -25.60 16.50 16.30
CA LEU A 176 -24.64 17.58 16.55
C LEU A 176 -24.17 17.67 18.01
N ARG A 177 -24.97 17.16 18.97
CA ARG A 177 -24.60 17.16 20.39
C ARG A 177 -23.54 16.11 20.65
N ILE A 178 -23.60 14.97 19.97
CA ILE A 178 -22.59 13.91 20.04
C ILE A 178 -21.25 14.42 19.55
N ALA A 179 -21.23 15.08 18.39
CA ALA A 179 -20.02 15.61 17.80
C ALA A 179 -19.34 16.67 18.69
N LYS A 180 -20.12 17.59 19.28
CA LYS A 180 -19.61 18.67 20.14
C LYS A 180 -19.06 18.19 21.48
N LYS A 181 -19.64 17.14 22.08
CA LYS A 181 -19.16 16.60 23.35
C LYS A 181 -17.92 15.73 23.23
N GLY A 182 -17.76 15.02 22.11
CA GLY A 182 -16.59 14.18 21.81
C GLY A 182 -16.35 13.00 22.77
N ASP A 183 -17.22 12.79 23.76
CA ASP A 183 -17.02 11.89 24.90
C ASP A 183 -17.70 10.52 24.76
N LEU A 184 -18.52 10.31 23.74
CA LEU A 184 -19.14 9.01 23.50
C LEU A 184 -18.09 7.97 23.13
N ARG A 185 -18.20 6.83 23.81
CA ARG A 185 -17.30 5.70 23.64
C ARG A 185 -17.91 4.65 22.74
N LEU A 186 -17.05 3.85 22.11
CA LEU A 186 -17.49 2.65 21.42
C LEU A 186 -18.22 1.72 22.41
N PRO A 187 -19.37 1.15 22.02
CA PRO A 187 -20.04 0.16 22.84
C PRO A 187 -19.17 -1.11 22.97
N PRO A 188 -19.34 -1.90 24.06
CA PRO A 188 -18.56 -3.09 24.29
C PRO A 188 -18.53 -4.09 23.13
N LYS A 189 -19.64 -4.23 22.41
CA LYS A 189 -19.75 -5.08 21.21
C LYS A 189 -18.81 -4.62 20.08
N ALA A 190 -18.71 -3.31 19.81
CA ALA A 190 -17.83 -2.77 18.78
C ALA A 190 -16.34 -2.91 19.16
N LEU A 191 -16.00 -2.69 20.43
CA LEU A 191 -14.65 -2.94 20.95
C LEU A 191 -14.29 -4.43 20.88
N GLY A 192 -15.24 -5.33 21.21
CA GLY A 192 -15.07 -6.77 21.06
C GLY A 192 -14.78 -7.15 19.63
N GLN A 193 -15.55 -6.65 18.68
CA GLN A 193 -15.34 -6.87 17.23
C GLN A 193 -13.95 -6.38 16.79
N ALA A 194 -13.54 -5.17 17.18
CA ALA A 194 -12.21 -4.65 16.87
C ALA A 194 -11.09 -5.52 17.46
N SER A 195 -11.28 -6.03 18.70
CA SER A 195 -10.34 -6.95 19.34
C SER A 195 -10.22 -8.28 18.59
N ASP A 196 -11.33 -8.83 18.11
CA ASP A 196 -11.34 -10.09 17.34
C ASP A 196 -10.67 -9.91 15.97
N ILE A 197 -10.90 -8.80 15.30
CA ILE A 197 -10.21 -8.44 14.05
C ILE A 197 -8.68 -8.41 14.26
N LEU A 198 -8.20 -7.82 15.35
CA LEU A 198 -6.75 -7.77 15.64
C LEU A 198 -6.10 -9.14 15.88
N LYS A 199 -6.89 -10.20 16.11
CA LYS A 199 -6.38 -11.59 16.21
C LYS A 199 -6.12 -12.21 14.84
N VAL A 200 -6.81 -11.76 13.80
CA VAL A 200 -6.83 -12.40 12.47
C VAL A 200 -6.30 -11.50 11.33
N ALA A 201 -6.19 -10.18 11.56
CA ALA A 201 -5.76 -9.19 10.59
C ALA A 201 -4.36 -8.61 10.91
N GLY A 202 -3.80 -7.84 9.99
CA GLY A 202 -2.56 -7.09 10.15
C GLY A 202 -2.71 -5.77 10.91
N GLY A 203 -3.93 -5.41 11.30
CA GLY A 203 -4.25 -4.17 11.99
C GLY A 203 -5.70 -3.75 11.80
N LEU A 204 -5.99 -2.47 12.10
CA LEU A 204 -7.30 -1.86 11.91
C LEU A 204 -7.25 -0.78 10.83
N GLY A 205 -8.23 -0.78 9.94
CA GLY A 205 -8.53 0.27 8.97
C GLY A 205 -9.77 1.05 9.42
N ILE A 206 -9.60 2.27 9.92
CA ILE A 206 -10.69 3.12 10.39
C ILE A 206 -11.26 3.91 9.22
N SER A 207 -12.61 4.05 9.15
CA SER A 207 -13.27 4.77 8.05
C SER A 207 -12.80 6.22 7.94
N GLY A 208 -13.03 7.01 8.95
CA GLY A 208 -12.64 8.42 8.98
C GLY A 208 -12.84 9.02 10.36
N ALA A 209 -12.35 10.24 10.57
CA ALA A 209 -12.50 10.97 11.82
C ALA A 209 -13.96 11.42 12.04
N ASN A 210 -14.69 11.67 10.95
CA ASN A 210 -16.04 12.22 11.01
C ASN A 210 -17.11 11.18 11.35
N GLU A 211 -16.80 9.89 11.27
CA GLU A 211 -17.64 8.80 11.76
C GLU A 211 -17.19 8.30 13.15
N ASN A 212 -16.34 9.08 13.83
CA ASN A 212 -15.78 8.74 15.13
C ASN A 212 -15.76 9.92 16.09
N THR A 213 -16.04 9.66 17.37
CA THR A 213 -15.78 10.64 18.43
C THR A 213 -14.29 10.62 18.83
N ASP A 214 -13.81 11.67 19.49
CA ASP A 214 -12.45 11.71 20.00
C ASP A 214 -12.16 10.57 21.00
N SER A 215 -13.15 10.24 21.85
CA SER A 215 -13.07 9.12 22.79
C SER A 215 -13.01 7.75 22.08
N SER A 216 -13.78 7.57 20.99
CA SER A 216 -13.74 6.30 20.22
C SER A 216 -12.39 6.11 19.50
N LEU A 217 -11.83 7.19 18.93
CA LEU A 217 -10.49 7.19 18.33
C LEU A 217 -9.43 6.77 19.37
N GLN A 218 -9.49 7.33 20.58
CA GLN A 218 -8.58 6.98 21.67
C GLN A 218 -8.72 5.52 22.10
N GLN A 219 -9.94 4.97 22.12
CA GLN A 219 -10.17 3.56 22.46
C GLN A 219 -9.55 2.61 21.43
N TYR A 220 -9.64 2.89 20.12
CA TYR A 220 -8.95 2.10 19.11
C TYR A 220 -7.42 2.09 19.32
N ARG A 221 -6.82 3.25 19.67
CA ARG A 221 -5.39 3.33 19.98
C ARG A 221 -5.03 2.51 21.20
N GLN A 222 -5.77 2.65 22.29
CA GLN A 222 -5.54 1.89 23.53
C GLN A 222 -5.65 0.38 23.30
N LEU A 223 -6.64 -0.06 22.52
CA LEU A 223 -6.84 -1.47 22.19
C LEU A 223 -5.63 -2.02 21.42
N LEU A 224 -5.17 -1.34 20.38
CA LEU A 224 -4.02 -1.77 19.58
C LEU A 224 -2.74 -1.81 20.41
N ASP A 225 -2.49 -0.80 21.26
CA ASP A 225 -1.32 -0.74 22.13
C ASP A 225 -1.31 -1.90 23.12
N GLY A 226 -2.47 -2.26 23.67
CA GLY A 226 -2.63 -3.40 24.57
C GLY A 226 -2.26 -4.73 23.87
N VAL A 227 -2.66 -4.92 22.62
CA VAL A 227 -2.33 -6.13 21.85
C VAL A 227 -0.86 -6.15 21.49
N ASN A 228 -0.30 -5.05 20.98
CA ASN A 228 1.11 -4.95 20.60
C ASN A 228 2.06 -5.18 21.80
N LYS A 229 1.72 -4.69 23.01
CA LYS A 229 2.47 -4.96 24.23
C LYS A 229 2.49 -6.45 24.59
N LYS A 230 1.33 -7.11 24.53
CA LYS A 230 1.22 -8.55 24.82
C LYS A 230 2.06 -9.40 23.86
N THR A 231 2.11 -9.04 22.60
CA THR A 231 2.90 -9.74 21.58
C THR A 231 4.40 -9.57 21.84
N ARG A 232 4.86 -8.37 22.20
CA ARG A 232 6.27 -8.12 22.59
C ARG A 232 6.75 -8.93 23.80
N ILE A 233 5.90 -9.08 24.80
CA ILE A 233 6.24 -9.83 26.04
C ILE A 233 6.38 -11.34 25.74
N LYS A 234 5.52 -11.89 24.87
CA LYS A 234 5.53 -13.33 24.53
C LYS A 234 6.74 -13.77 23.68
N THR A 235 7.35 -12.88 22.94
CA THR A 235 8.36 -13.24 21.93
C THR A 235 9.80 -12.91 22.32
N GLY A 236 10.00 -12.20 23.44
CA GLY A 236 11.34 -11.68 23.76
C GLY A 236 11.89 -10.87 22.57
N ASN A 237 12.95 -10.12 22.75
CA ASN A 237 13.55 -9.24 21.72
C ASN A 237 14.17 -9.98 20.50
N ARG A 238 13.67 -11.15 20.10
CA ARG A 238 14.19 -11.94 18.97
C ARG A 238 13.47 -11.59 17.67
N GLU A 239 14.27 -11.32 16.66
CA GLU A 239 14.03 -11.03 15.26
C GLU A 239 12.62 -11.24 14.68
N TYR A 240 12.21 -10.27 13.83
CA TYR A 240 11.00 -10.21 13.02
C TYR A 240 10.72 -11.50 12.24
N SER A 241 10.06 -12.45 12.85
CA SER A 241 9.40 -13.53 12.10
C SER A 241 8.03 -13.06 11.58
N LYS A 242 7.50 -13.70 10.53
CA LYS A 242 6.13 -13.43 10.01
C LYS A 242 5.05 -13.38 11.11
N LYS A 243 5.28 -14.01 12.27
CA LYS A 243 4.39 -14.06 13.45
C LYS A 243 4.48 -12.85 14.40
N ASN A 244 5.50 -11.99 14.26
CA ASN A 244 5.82 -10.95 15.28
C ASN A 244 5.75 -9.53 14.70
N ARG A 245 5.00 -9.31 13.61
CA ARG A 245 4.85 -8.01 13.00
C ARG A 245 4.02 -7.09 13.92
N LYS A 246 4.44 -5.82 14.04
CA LYS A 246 3.62 -4.76 14.66
C LYS A 246 2.31 -4.64 13.89
N LEU A 247 1.18 -4.70 14.58
CA LEU A 247 -0.13 -4.41 14.01
C LEU A 247 -0.23 -2.91 13.72
N LEU A 248 -0.83 -2.56 12.58
CA LEU A 248 -0.96 -1.19 12.11
C LEU A 248 -2.33 -0.61 12.43
N LEU A 249 -2.35 0.70 12.60
CA LEU A 249 -3.56 1.51 12.72
C LEU A 249 -3.58 2.54 11.60
N ALA A 250 -4.55 2.44 10.71
CA ALA A 250 -4.67 3.29 9.55
C ALA A 250 -6.06 3.93 9.48
N ILE A 251 -6.18 5.13 8.89
CA ILE A 251 -7.42 5.90 8.82
C ILE A 251 -7.43 6.78 7.57
N HIS A 252 -8.62 7.03 6.99
CA HIS A 252 -8.82 8.06 5.97
C HIS A 252 -9.00 9.42 6.64
N ALA A 253 -8.39 10.46 6.09
CA ALA A 253 -8.58 11.83 6.58
C ALA A 253 -8.24 12.87 5.51
N ALA A 254 -8.95 14.00 5.58
CA ALA A 254 -8.81 15.14 4.68
C ALA A 254 -8.93 14.74 3.19
N GLU A 255 -9.83 13.79 2.90
CA GLU A 255 -10.08 13.33 1.54
C GLU A 255 -10.76 14.41 0.70
N SER A 256 -11.79 15.07 1.22
CA SER A 256 -12.49 16.16 0.54
C SER A 256 -12.48 17.44 1.37
N LYS A 257 -12.75 18.58 0.71
CA LYS A 257 -12.93 19.88 1.39
C LYS A 257 -14.06 19.82 2.41
N GLU A 258 -15.18 19.21 2.00
CA GLU A 258 -16.38 19.13 2.82
C GLU A 258 -16.10 18.37 4.12
N SER A 259 -15.29 17.30 4.08
CA SER A 259 -14.95 16.52 5.26
C SER A 259 -14.09 17.33 6.24
N VAL A 260 -13.15 18.12 5.74
CA VAL A 260 -12.31 19.02 6.57
C VAL A 260 -13.14 20.14 7.18
N GLU A 261 -14.00 20.78 6.38
CA GLU A 261 -14.89 21.87 6.85
C GLU A 261 -15.90 21.35 7.87
N PHE A 262 -16.47 20.17 7.64
CA PHE A 262 -17.36 19.53 8.60
C PHE A 262 -16.65 19.30 9.94
N SER A 263 -15.46 18.68 9.95
CA SER A 263 -14.70 18.47 11.18
C SER A 263 -14.42 19.78 11.93
N LYS A 264 -14.00 20.84 11.21
CA LYS A 264 -13.76 22.16 11.79
C LYS A 264 -15.02 22.78 12.38
N SER A 265 -16.15 22.71 11.68
CA SER A 265 -17.42 23.28 12.16
C SER A 265 -17.93 22.58 13.41
N MET A 266 -17.72 21.26 13.50
CA MET A 266 -18.22 20.43 14.59
C MET A 266 -17.33 20.44 15.83
N THR A 267 -16.01 20.50 15.64
CA THR A 267 -15.03 20.27 16.72
C THR A 267 -14.03 21.42 16.91
N GLY A 268 -14.05 22.41 16.04
CA GLY A 268 -13.04 23.49 16.00
C GLY A 268 -11.67 23.02 15.46
N ARG A 269 -11.55 21.75 14.98
CA ARG A 269 -10.28 21.16 14.56
C ARG A 269 -10.43 20.43 13.23
N THR A 270 -9.33 20.31 12.46
CA THR A 270 -9.27 19.46 11.27
C THR A 270 -9.36 17.99 11.66
N GLU A 271 -9.74 17.12 10.70
CA GLU A 271 -9.69 15.67 10.89
C GLU A 271 -8.28 15.22 11.30
N ILE A 272 -7.25 15.74 10.62
CA ILE A 272 -5.84 15.43 10.90
C ILE A 272 -5.47 15.80 12.32
N ALA A 273 -5.79 17.02 12.78
CA ALA A 273 -5.51 17.44 14.15
C ALA A 273 -6.16 16.52 15.19
N ARG A 274 -7.43 16.10 14.96
CA ARG A 274 -8.14 15.16 15.84
C ARG A 274 -7.49 13.78 15.88
N ILE A 275 -7.22 13.18 14.72
CA ILE A 275 -6.65 11.84 14.67
C ILE A 275 -5.21 11.80 15.21
N MET A 276 -4.42 12.85 14.98
CA MET A 276 -3.07 12.93 15.52
C MET A 276 -3.06 13.08 17.04
N GLN A 277 -4.05 13.73 17.61
CA GLN A 277 -4.18 13.88 19.07
C GLN A 277 -4.69 12.59 19.74
N HIS A 278 -5.72 11.95 19.18
CA HIS A 278 -6.47 10.89 19.87
C HIS A 278 -6.17 9.48 19.37
N LEU A 279 -5.94 9.29 18.07
CA LEU A 279 -5.71 7.99 17.45
C LEU A 279 -4.21 7.69 17.29
N LYS A 280 -3.40 8.71 16.93
CA LYS A 280 -1.97 8.56 16.59
C LYS A 280 -1.74 7.43 15.59
N PRO A 281 -2.30 7.53 14.37
CA PRO A 281 -2.27 6.44 13.40
C PRO A 281 -0.85 6.19 12.90
N ASP A 282 -0.58 4.95 12.46
CA ASP A 282 0.64 4.61 11.74
C ASP A 282 0.58 5.09 10.29
N VAL A 283 -0.65 5.11 9.72
CA VAL A 283 -0.91 5.47 8.32
C VAL A 283 -2.14 6.36 8.21
N ILE A 284 -2.02 7.44 7.43
CA ILE A 284 -3.14 8.29 7.01
C ILE A 284 -3.32 8.16 5.50
N VAL A 285 -4.55 7.91 5.04
CA VAL A 285 -4.88 7.82 3.62
C VAL A 285 -5.48 9.13 3.14
N HIS A 286 -5.19 9.51 1.91
CA HIS A 286 -5.57 10.70 1.15
C HIS A 286 -4.78 11.96 1.47
N MET A 287 -5.07 12.68 2.55
CA MET A 287 -4.52 14.01 2.86
C MET A 287 -4.66 15.03 1.72
N THR A 288 -5.63 14.84 0.84
CA THR A 288 -5.83 15.64 -0.38
C THR A 288 -6.08 17.10 -0.07
N ASN A 289 -6.86 17.38 1.00
CA ASN A 289 -7.24 18.72 1.44
C ASN A 289 -6.63 19.09 2.82
N ALA A 290 -5.47 18.51 3.15
CA ALA A 290 -4.74 18.82 4.38
C ALA A 290 -4.24 20.27 4.37
N THR A 291 -4.29 20.96 5.53
CA THR A 291 -3.70 22.30 5.70
C THR A 291 -2.18 22.20 5.85
N ASP A 292 -1.46 23.33 5.82
CA ASP A 292 0.00 23.35 6.02
C ASP A 292 0.37 22.91 7.45
N GLU A 293 -0.46 23.28 8.42
CA GLU A 293 -0.32 22.84 9.81
C GLU A 293 -0.52 21.33 9.94
N ASP A 294 -1.50 20.77 9.23
CA ASP A 294 -1.77 19.33 9.19
C ASP A 294 -0.56 18.57 8.61
N ILE A 295 -0.02 19.04 7.47
CA ILE A 295 1.15 18.44 6.81
C ILE A 295 2.36 18.49 7.75
N SER A 296 2.63 19.64 8.36
CA SER A 296 3.72 19.78 9.32
C SER A 296 3.54 18.89 10.56
N LEU A 297 2.30 18.72 11.04
CA LEU A 297 1.99 17.85 12.18
C LEU A 297 2.26 16.38 11.85
N VAL A 298 1.84 15.91 10.67
CA VAL A 298 2.04 14.54 10.19
C VAL A 298 3.53 14.25 10.00
N ALA A 299 4.27 15.17 9.37
CA ALA A 299 5.71 15.04 9.13
C ALA A 299 6.50 14.90 10.44
N ARG A 300 6.25 15.79 11.42
CA ARG A 300 6.92 15.75 12.75
C ARG A 300 6.67 14.45 13.50
N ASN A 301 5.50 13.85 13.34
CA ASN A 301 5.15 12.57 13.97
C ASN A 301 5.62 11.36 13.16
N ARG A 302 6.21 11.55 11.97
CA ARG A 302 6.66 10.47 11.07
C ARG A 302 5.55 9.47 10.75
N THR A 303 4.29 9.95 10.68
CA THR A 303 3.16 9.14 10.26
C THR A 303 3.23 8.93 8.75
N GLY A 304 3.05 7.70 8.27
CA GLY A 304 3.03 7.39 6.85
C GLY A 304 1.81 7.99 6.16
N VAL A 305 2.00 8.54 4.97
CA VAL A 305 0.91 9.06 4.13
C VAL A 305 0.72 8.16 2.93
N VAL A 306 -0.52 7.77 2.63
CA VAL A 306 -0.85 7.05 1.40
C VAL A 306 -1.77 7.93 0.55
N ILE A 307 -1.32 8.33 -0.62
CA ILE A 307 -2.12 9.09 -1.57
C ILE A 307 -2.78 8.16 -2.58
N CYS A 308 -4.02 8.52 -3.00
CA CYS A 308 -4.80 7.75 -3.97
C CYS A 308 -5.26 8.69 -5.10
N PRO A 309 -4.35 9.19 -5.94
CA PRO A 309 -4.61 10.35 -6.78
C PRO A 309 -5.70 10.13 -7.81
N ARG A 310 -5.80 8.97 -8.45
CA ARG A 310 -6.84 8.69 -9.44
C ARG A 310 -8.22 8.53 -8.82
N ALA A 311 -8.29 7.88 -7.65
CA ALA A 311 -9.55 7.78 -6.90
C ALA A 311 -10.04 9.16 -6.49
N ASN A 312 -9.17 10.01 -5.95
CA ASN A 312 -9.50 11.39 -5.59
C ASN A 312 -9.95 12.21 -6.83
N GLY A 313 -9.30 12.01 -7.97
CA GLY A 313 -9.68 12.68 -9.22
C GLY A 313 -11.08 12.29 -9.68
N ILE A 314 -11.42 10.99 -9.72
CA ILE A 314 -12.75 10.52 -10.17
C ILE A 314 -13.88 10.84 -9.18
N LEU A 315 -13.54 11.02 -7.91
CA LEU A 315 -14.48 11.46 -6.86
C LEU A 315 -14.65 12.97 -6.80
N GLY A 316 -13.85 13.73 -7.55
CA GLY A 316 -13.84 15.20 -7.47
C GLY A 316 -13.28 15.74 -6.16
N ALA A 317 -12.54 14.94 -5.41
CA ALA A 317 -11.98 15.30 -4.11
C ALA A 317 -10.76 16.23 -4.19
N GLY A 318 -10.17 16.37 -5.37
CA GLY A 318 -8.97 17.16 -5.63
C GLY A 318 -7.70 16.33 -5.84
N ILE A 319 -6.56 17.01 -5.90
CA ILE A 319 -5.24 16.39 -6.05
C ILE A 319 -4.40 16.73 -4.82
N PRO A 320 -3.78 15.73 -4.16
CA PRO A 320 -2.95 15.98 -2.98
C PRO A 320 -1.71 16.81 -3.34
N ARG A 321 -1.31 17.72 -2.44
CA ARG A 321 -0.13 18.59 -2.59
C ARG A 321 1.15 17.82 -2.29
N VAL A 322 1.53 16.93 -3.20
CA VAL A 322 2.62 15.96 -2.98
C VAL A 322 3.98 16.63 -2.85
N ALA A 323 4.25 17.66 -3.68
CA ALA A 323 5.51 18.39 -3.60
C ALA A 323 5.67 19.05 -2.24
N HIS A 324 4.63 19.76 -1.77
CA HIS A 324 4.62 20.41 -0.47
C HIS A 324 4.76 19.43 0.71
N MET A 325 4.11 18.24 0.62
CA MET A 325 4.29 17.18 1.62
C MET A 325 5.73 16.65 1.68
N LEU A 326 6.37 16.46 0.51
CA LEU A 326 7.77 16.02 0.42
C LEU A 326 8.74 17.05 1.00
N GLU A 327 8.54 18.33 0.70
CA GLU A 327 9.35 19.45 1.23
C GLU A 327 9.27 19.52 2.76
N ASN A 328 8.11 19.20 3.34
CA ASN A 328 7.92 19.11 4.79
C ASN A 328 8.44 17.80 5.40
N GLY A 329 8.98 16.87 4.59
CA GLY A 329 9.57 15.62 5.07
C GLY A 329 8.57 14.49 5.34
N CYS A 330 7.36 14.56 4.78
CA CYS A 330 6.42 13.44 4.83
C CYS A 330 6.95 12.21 4.08
N THR A 331 6.78 11.03 4.67
CA THR A 331 7.00 9.76 3.94
C THR A 331 5.70 9.39 3.23
N ILE A 332 5.73 9.37 1.89
CA ILE A 332 4.54 9.18 1.05
C ILE A 332 4.63 7.85 0.32
N ALA A 333 3.50 7.13 0.26
CA ALA A 333 3.29 5.97 -0.60
C ALA A 333 2.06 6.17 -1.50
N ILE A 334 1.93 5.33 -2.53
CA ILE A 334 0.83 5.34 -3.49
C ILE A 334 -0.10 4.15 -3.22
N GLY A 335 -1.41 4.41 -3.21
CA GLY A 335 -2.48 3.43 -3.22
C GLY A 335 -3.44 3.64 -4.39
N THR A 336 -4.22 2.62 -4.74
CA THR A 336 -5.22 2.71 -5.82
C THR A 336 -6.64 2.88 -5.33
N ASP A 337 -6.86 2.73 -4.02
CA ASP A 337 -8.16 2.86 -3.35
C ASP A 337 -9.22 1.88 -3.88
N ASN A 338 -10.46 2.30 -4.01
CA ASN A 338 -11.62 1.52 -4.42
C ASN A 338 -11.45 0.91 -5.82
N VAL A 339 -11.49 -0.42 -5.91
CA VAL A 339 -11.43 -1.13 -7.20
C VAL A 339 -12.70 -0.89 -8.02
N MET A 340 -13.81 -0.55 -7.36
CA MET A 340 -15.03 -0.15 -8.05
C MET A 340 -14.88 1.17 -8.85
N LEU A 341 -13.95 2.04 -8.49
CA LEU A 341 -13.72 3.32 -9.15
C LEU A 341 -12.62 3.23 -10.21
N ASN A 342 -11.56 2.50 -9.91
CA ASN A 342 -10.37 2.40 -10.77
C ASN A 342 -9.80 0.99 -10.75
N SER A 343 -9.26 0.54 -11.89
CA SER A 343 -8.45 -0.68 -11.87
C SER A 343 -7.22 -0.48 -11.00
N PRO A 344 -6.81 -1.46 -10.17
CA PRO A 344 -5.58 -1.37 -9.39
C PRO A 344 -4.35 -1.43 -10.32
N ASP A 345 -3.74 -0.25 -10.55
CA ASP A 345 -2.67 -0.08 -11.54
C ASP A 345 -1.72 1.04 -11.09
N ILE A 346 -0.55 0.64 -10.59
CA ILE A 346 0.45 1.58 -10.06
C ILE A 346 1.13 2.40 -11.17
N PHE A 347 1.28 1.87 -12.39
CA PHE A 347 1.81 2.67 -13.49
C PHE A 347 0.92 3.89 -13.75
N ARG A 348 -0.40 3.69 -13.80
CA ARG A 348 -1.36 4.78 -14.00
C ARG A 348 -1.40 5.76 -12.84
N GLU A 349 -1.24 5.30 -11.60
CA GLU A 349 -1.18 6.20 -10.43
C GLU A 349 0.07 7.10 -10.50
N MET A 350 1.24 6.50 -10.80
CA MET A 350 2.48 7.24 -10.91
C MET A 350 2.45 8.27 -12.04
N ASP A 351 1.98 7.88 -13.22
CA ASP A 351 1.83 8.78 -14.37
C ASP A 351 0.90 9.96 -14.05
N TYR A 352 -0.25 9.65 -13.46
CA TYR A 352 -1.26 10.64 -13.14
C TYR A 352 -0.73 11.67 -12.13
N ILE A 353 -0.20 11.22 -10.98
CA ILE A 353 0.28 12.15 -9.94
C ILE A 353 1.50 12.95 -10.38
N TRP A 354 2.41 12.36 -11.17
CA TRP A 354 3.59 13.05 -11.66
C TRP A 354 3.26 14.21 -12.58
N LYS A 355 2.25 14.05 -13.45
CA LYS A 355 1.75 15.10 -14.34
C LYS A 355 0.87 16.10 -13.60
N ALA A 356 -0.06 15.64 -12.77
CA ALA A 356 -0.99 16.47 -12.03
C ALA A 356 -0.27 17.41 -11.04
N SER A 357 0.73 16.92 -10.30
CA SER A 357 1.52 17.76 -9.38
C SER A 357 2.22 18.90 -10.10
N ARG A 358 2.78 18.65 -11.29
CA ARG A 358 3.42 19.70 -12.09
C ARG A 358 2.44 20.78 -12.54
N ALA A 359 1.23 20.35 -12.93
CA ALA A 359 0.20 21.29 -13.40
C ALA A 359 -0.39 22.14 -12.27
N ILE A 360 -0.48 21.62 -11.06
CA ILE A 360 -1.17 22.26 -9.93
C ILE A 360 -0.19 23.00 -9.01
N GLU A 361 0.92 22.38 -8.66
CA GLU A 361 1.89 22.94 -7.70
C GLU A 361 3.02 23.72 -8.38
N ASN A 362 3.10 23.69 -9.72
CA ASN A 362 4.21 24.25 -10.49
C ASN A 362 5.59 23.80 -9.98
N TYR A 363 5.68 22.55 -9.51
CA TYR A 363 6.86 21.96 -8.91
C TYR A 363 7.22 20.63 -9.57
N PHE A 364 8.52 20.37 -9.74
CA PHE A 364 9.02 19.18 -10.41
C PHE A 364 9.44 18.11 -9.40
N ILE A 365 8.50 17.24 -9.03
CA ILE A 365 8.84 16.04 -8.26
C ILE A 365 9.72 15.14 -9.14
N SER A 366 10.83 14.63 -8.58
CA SER A 366 11.68 13.71 -9.32
C SER A 366 10.96 12.40 -9.63
N ALA A 367 11.23 11.85 -10.82
CA ALA A 367 10.66 10.55 -11.20
C ALA A 367 11.10 9.44 -10.24
N ARG A 368 12.30 9.54 -9.67
CA ARG A 368 12.82 8.62 -8.66
C ARG A 368 11.98 8.66 -7.39
N ASP A 369 11.59 9.84 -6.91
CA ASP A 369 10.79 9.96 -5.69
C ASP A 369 9.38 9.40 -5.89
N ILE A 370 8.76 9.62 -7.05
CA ILE A 370 7.48 8.97 -7.41
C ILE A 370 7.62 7.45 -7.40
N LEU A 371 8.71 6.91 -7.96
CA LEU A 371 8.93 5.46 -7.98
C LEU A 371 9.17 4.90 -6.56
N LYS A 372 9.85 5.64 -5.69
CA LYS A 372 10.02 5.27 -4.26
C LYS A 372 8.69 5.19 -3.53
N MET A 373 7.70 6.01 -3.88
CA MET A 373 6.36 5.96 -3.26
C MET A 373 5.63 4.64 -3.51
N SER A 374 5.92 3.96 -4.61
CA SER A 374 5.33 2.65 -4.94
C SER A 374 6.24 1.47 -4.62
N THR A 375 7.41 1.70 -4.01
CA THR A 375 8.41 0.67 -3.70
C THR A 375 8.93 0.82 -2.26
N SER A 376 10.08 1.47 -2.05
CA SER A 376 10.77 1.53 -0.76
C SER A 376 9.99 2.29 0.32
N ASN A 377 9.32 3.39 -0.02
CA ASN A 377 8.50 4.14 0.94
C ASN A 377 7.26 3.34 1.36
N ALA A 378 6.57 2.72 0.40
CA ALA A 378 5.41 1.87 0.68
C ALA A 378 5.79 0.68 1.58
N ALA A 379 6.93 0.03 1.31
CA ALA A 379 7.46 -1.03 2.17
C ALA A 379 7.77 -0.54 3.58
N GLN A 380 8.36 0.65 3.72
CA GLN A 380 8.67 1.26 5.01
C GLN A 380 7.39 1.55 5.80
N ILE A 381 6.41 2.23 5.21
CA ILE A 381 5.13 2.60 5.85
C ILE A 381 4.39 1.35 6.30
N LEU A 382 4.33 0.35 5.46
CA LEU A 382 3.62 -0.89 5.73
C LEU A 382 4.47 -1.91 6.54
N GLY A 383 5.74 -1.63 6.84
CA GLY A 383 6.66 -2.52 7.56
C GLY A 383 6.91 -3.83 6.83
N LEU A 384 7.01 -3.85 5.50
CA LEU A 384 7.30 -5.01 4.68
C LEU A 384 8.81 -5.22 4.53
N ASN A 385 9.25 -6.47 4.56
CA ASN A 385 10.63 -6.83 4.20
C ASN A 385 10.77 -6.93 2.67
N SER A 386 10.49 -5.84 1.96
CA SER A 386 10.42 -5.74 0.50
C SER A 386 10.75 -4.33 0.02
N GLY A 387 10.53 -4.01 -1.25
CA GLY A 387 10.53 -2.66 -1.81
C GLY A 387 11.90 -2.09 -2.16
N CYS A 388 12.99 -2.86 -1.98
CA CYS A 388 14.32 -2.49 -2.43
C CYS A 388 15.19 -3.73 -2.70
N ILE A 389 16.19 -3.59 -3.56
CA ILE A 389 17.18 -4.64 -3.85
C ILE A 389 18.36 -4.43 -2.91
N GLU A 390 18.31 -5.05 -1.73
CA GLU A 390 19.34 -5.02 -0.69
C GLU A 390 19.49 -6.39 -0.03
N ILE A 391 20.67 -6.66 0.52
CA ILE A 391 20.93 -7.87 1.29
C ILE A 391 19.97 -7.97 2.47
N GLY A 392 19.39 -9.16 2.67
CA GLY A 392 18.41 -9.41 3.73
C GLY A 392 16.96 -9.07 3.37
N ARG A 393 16.70 -8.45 2.21
CA ARG A 393 15.36 -8.18 1.71
C ARG A 393 14.80 -9.36 0.91
N SER A 394 13.48 -9.47 0.90
CA SER A 394 12.78 -10.41 0.04
C SER A 394 13.00 -10.05 -1.43
N ALA A 395 13.30 -11.02 -2.25
CA ALA A 395 13.41 -10.84 -3.69
C ALA A 395 12.01 -10.77 -4.33
N ASP A 396 11.40 -9.60 -4.22
CA ASP A 396 10.14 -9.21 -4.84
C ASP A 396 10.49 -8.23 -5.96
N LEU A 397 10.57 -8.73 -7.19
CA LEU A 397 11.18 -8.04 -8.32
C LEU A 397 10.25 -8.03 -9.52
N ILE A 398 10.38 -6.99 -10.35
CA ILE A 398 9.84 -6.98 -11.72
C ILE A 398 10.98 -6.78 -12.72
N PHE A 399 10.81 -7.41 -13.88
CA PHE A 399 11.76 -7.43 -14.99
C PHE A 399 11.13 -6.68 -16.15
N ILE A 400 11.66 -5.51 -16.48
CA ILE A 400 11.14 -4.61 -17.52
C ILE A 400 11.98 -4.77 -18.78
N ASP A 401 11.34 -4.97 -19.91
CA ASP A 401 11.98 -5.05 -21.23
C ASP A 401 12.48 -3.66 -21.68
N LYS A 402 13.80 -3.47 -21.72
CA LYS A 402 14.40 -2.22 -22.20
C LYS A 402 14.21 -2.00 -23.71
N LYS A 403 13.85 -3.05 -24.46
CA LYS A 403 13.59 -3.00 -25.91
C LYS A 403 12.11 -2.80 -26.24
N ASN A 404 11.24 -2.70 -25.22
CA ASN A 404 9.83 -2.36 -25.45
C ASN A 404 9.74 -1.06 -26.25
N LEU A 405 8.85 -1.01 -27.25
CA LEU A 405 8.75 0.09 -28.22
C LEU A 405 8.41 1.44 -27.57
N ASP A 406 7.65 1.42 -26.45
CA ASP A 406 7.32 2.66 -25.72
C ASP A 406 8.49 3.16 -24.86
N LEU A 407 9.46 2.30 -24.54
CA LEU A 407 10.57 2.62 -23.65
C LEU A 407 11.85 2.95 -24.39
N TYR A 408 12.15 2.25 -25.50
CA TYR A 408 13.41 2.41 -26.21
C TYR A 408 13.43 3.67 -27.09
N PRO A 409 14.52 4.48 -27.08
CA PRO A 409 15.70 4.38 -26.19
C PRO A 409 15.45 4.95 -24.79
N ILE A 410 16.03 4.32 -23.77
CA ILE A 410 15.90 4.74 -22.37
C ILE A 410 17.00 5.73 -22.01
N HIS A 411 16.69 7.03 -21.93
CA HIS A 411 17.62 8.07 -21.46
C HIS A 411 17.52 8.34 -19.96
N ASN A 412 16.34 8.15 -19.39
CA ASN A 412 16.09 8.28 -17.95
C ASN A 412 15.22 7.11 -17.49
N PRO A 413 15.82 6.09 -16.83
CA PRO A 413 15.08 4.89 -16.46
C PRO A 413 13.90 5.16 -15.52
N TYR A 414 14.01 6.11 -14.60
CA TYR A 414 12.93 6.45 -13.67
C TYR A 414 11.74 7.08 -14.41
N ALA A 415 12.01 8.09 -15.25
CA ALA A 415 10.98 8.74 -16.04
C ALA A 415 10.30 7.73 -16.98
N SER A 416 11.08 6.91 -17.67
CA SER A 416 10.55 5.88 -18.57
C SER A 416 9.60 4.93 -17.86
N ILE A 417 9.94 4.49 -16.63
CA ILE A 417 9.07 3.60 -15.85
C ILE A 417 7.76 4.29 -15.46
N ILE A 418 7.81 5.52 -14.93
CA ILE A 418 6.62 6.12 -14.33
C ILE A 418 5.61 6.64 -15.35
N HIS A 419 6.02 6.97 -16.60
CA HIS A 419 5.09 7.58 -17.54
C HIS A 419 5.03 6.95 -18.95
N ARG A 420 5.90 5.96 -19.23
CA ARG A 420 5.89 5.23 -20.50
C ARG A 420 5.64 3.74 -20.33
N ALA A 421 6.19 3.14 -19.26
CA ALA A 421 6.00 1.72 -19.01
C ALA A 421 4.52 1.40 -18.70
N ASN A 422 4.13 0.21 -19.07
CA ASN A 422 2.81 -0.35 -18.88
C ASN A 422 2.95 -1.86 -18.58
N PRO A 423 1.89 -2.61 -18.29
CA PRO A 423 1.99 -4.04 -18.02
C PRO A 423 2.67 -4.86 -19.12
N ASP A 424 2.55 -4.45 -20.40
CA ASP A 424 3.18 -5.16 -21.52
C ASP A 424 4.71 -5.00 -21.55
N SER A 425 5.23 -4.01 -20.83
CA SER A 425 6.67 -3.83 -20.63
C SER A 425 7.27 -4.85 -19.65
N ILE A 426 6.44 -5.56 -18.88
CA ILE A 426 6.89 -6.53 -17.87
C ILE A 426 7.14 -7.88 -18.56
N LYS A 427 8.37 -8.39 -18.46
CA LYS A 427 8.73 -9.73 -18.92
C LYS A 427 8.68 -10.78 -17.83
N GLY A 428 8.79 -10.37 -16.57
CA GLY A 428 8.74 -11.29 -15.46
C GLY A 428 8.45 -10.62 -14.13
N ILE A 429 7.89 -11.41 -13.22
CA ILE A 429 7.60 -11.00 -11.86
C ILE A 429 8.12 -12.08 -10.92
N MET A 430 8.86 -11.67 -9.90
CA MET A 430 9.37 -12.56 -8.87
C MET A 430 8.82 -12.11 -7.51
N ILE A 431 8.29 -13.06 -6.76
CA ILE A 431 7.76 -12.81 -5.42
C ILE A 431 8.35 -13.85 -4.46
N GLU A 432 8.94 -13.37 -3.36
CA GLU A 432 9.67 -14.21 -2.40
C GLU A 432 10.71 -15.13 -3.10
N GLY A 433 11.37 -14.59 -4.12
CA GLY A 433 12.40 -15.30 -4.88
C GLY A 433 11.86 -16.34 -5.85
N LYS A 434 10.57 -16.45 -6.08
CA LYS A 434 9.93 -17.37 -7.03
C LYS A 434 9.33 -16.57 -8.18
N LEU A 435 9.54 -17.04 -9.41
CA LEU A 435 8.84 -16.48 -10.56
C LEU A 435 7.34 -16.77 -10.41
N ALA A 436 6.51 -15.76 -10.66
CA ALA A 436 5.07 -15.92 -10.70
C ALA A 436 4.69 -16.54 -12.05
N ASP A 437 3.92 -17.64 -12.02
CA ASP A 437 3.46 -18.32 -13.23
C ASP A 437 2.60 -17.38 -14.07
N GLY A 438 2.88 -17.32 -15.37
CA GLY A 438 2.18 -16.47 -16.36
C GLY A 438 2.85 -15.11 -16.64
N ALA A 439 3.99 -14.82 -16.04
CA ALA A 439 4.87 -13.74 -16.46
C ALA A 439 5.92 -14.36 -17.40
N GLY A 440 5.71 -14.33 -18.68
CA GLY A 440 6.48 -15.02 -19.74
C GLY A 440 7.99 -14.73 -19.75
N LEU A 441 8.73 -15.28 -18.74
CA LEU A 441 10.19 -15.40 -18.73
C LEU A 441 10.60 -16.81 -19.14
#